data_b42aa15443d823da85cd9d49271f9fdf
#
_entry.id   b42aa15443d823da85cd9d49271f9fdf
#
_cell.length_a   1.000
_cell.length_b   1.000
_cell.length_c   1.000
_cell.angle_alpha   90.00
_cell.angle_beta   90.00
_cell.angle_gamma   90.00
#
_symmetry.space_group_name_H-M   'P 1'
#
loop_
_entity.id
_entity.type
_entity.pdbx_description
1 polymer ?
#
loop_
_entity_poly.entity_id
_entity_poly.type
_entity_poly.pdbx_seq_one_letter_code
_entity_poly.pdbx_strand_id
1 'polypeptide(L)'
;MLLDTRGDFADLETFGQEYEWIQFDHNQVLEDLWNELNPHAKEWWDLLDISDKQSAELPSLPGIEDITRLIFICRHLKTAISHQDIVVILPHPHHAIRLLGMAQQGPVLIENLLEPLLNWWDNTRKSLSAVETLLRIKLPSSQQLRLSAQWRHYFEYLQTLCNDRMLHRFYLILDGADQSILHLMRRLSLCGMNAVTPSGLIVSDLDSQAMIQISKELDPSMIELVSNDQLSKDKIETIESKYKANLFLDSPHQSIAVYLPGVDKTELVIKQSGTTIFLFYLGQKRVIELPISLNTLTCQRGQINLGWLTLRFIQPEQNA
;
A
#
# COMPACT_ATOMS: atom_id res chain seq x y z
N MET A 1 21.37 6.60 4.72
CA MET A 1 20.94 6.84 3.31
C MET A 1 19.58 7.50 3.32
N LEU A 2 19.34 8.47 2.46
CA LEU A 2 18.06 9.16 2.34
C LEU A 2 17.56 9.02 0.90
N LEU A 3 16.36 8.45 0.73
CA LEU A 3 15.69 8.31 -0.56
C LEU A 3 14.59 9.37 -0.67
N ASP A 4 14.73 10.30 -1.61
CA ASP A 4 13.68 11.29 -1.89
C ASP A 4 12.82 10.82 -3.07
N THR A 5 11.57 10.53 -2.79
CA THR A 5 10.63 10.03 -3.80
C THR A 5 9.55 11.05 -4.17
N ARG A 6 9.68 12.30 -3.74
CA ARG A 6 8.68 13.35 -4.05
C ARG A 6 8.65 13.73 -5.52
N GLY A 7 9.80 13.67 -6.19
CA GLY A 7 9.93 14.09 -7.59
C GLY A 7 10.10 15.61 -7.76
N ASP A 8 9.89 16.39 -6.70
CA ASP A 8 10.12 17.82 -6.72
C ASP A 8 11.60 18.10 -6.46
N PHE A 9 12.16 19.04 -7.21
CA PHE A 9 13.50 19.58 -6.95
C PHE A 9 13.46 20.47 -5.70
N ALA A 10 13.21 19.86 -4.53
CA ALA A 10 13.32 20.59 -3.27
C ALA A 10 14.77 21.01 -3.06
N ASP A 11 14.97 22.25 -2.64
CA ASP A 11 16.29 22.83 -2.38
C ASP A 11 17.11 21.92 -1.47
N LEU A 12 18.03 21.19 -2.07
CA LEU A 12 18.90 20.19 -1.43
C LEU A 12 19.95 20.82 -0.50
N GLU A 13 20.09 22.15 -0.54
CA GLU A 13 21.10 22.89 0.23
C GLU A 13 20.88 22.85 1.74
N THR A 14 19.70 22.42 2.20
CA THR A 14 19.35 22.43 3.63
C THR A 14 19.76 21.16 4.38
N PHE A 15 20.06 20.07 3.69
CA PHE A 15 20.49 18.82 4.34
C PHE A 15 22.01 18.69 4.25
N GLY A 16 22.69 18.73 5.39
CA GLY A 16 24.15 18.69 5.47
C GLY A 16 24.76 17.49 4.74
N GLN A 17 26.04 17.59 4.38
CA GLN A 17 26.82 16.61 3.61
C GLN A 17 26.99 15.21 4.28
N GLU A 18 26.30 14.95 5.38
CA GLU A 18 26.48 13.74 6.20
C GLU A 18 25.69 12.52 5.69
N TYR A 19 24.75 12.71 4.76
CA TYR A 19 23.86 11.63 4.29
C TYR A 19 24.03 11.39 2.79
N GLU A 20 24.09 10.12 2.40
CA GLU A 20 23.94 9.73 1.01
C GLU A 20 22.50 10.02 0.58
N TRP A 21 22.33 10.91 -0.39
CA TRP A 21 21.05 11.34 -0.94
C TRP A 21 20.84 10.74 -2.31
N ILE A 22 19.72 10.06 -2.50
CA ILE A 22 19.32 9.49 -3.79
C ILE A 22 17.92 9.99 -4.13
N GLN A 23 17.79 10.63 -5.28
CA GLN A 23 16.54 11.19 -5.75
C GLN A 23 15.88 10.25 -6.76
N PHE A 24 14.55 10.15 -6.69
CA PHE A 24 13.75 9.40 -7.63
C PHE A 24 13.65 10.16 -8.97
N ASP A 25 14.09 9.50 -10.04
CA ASP A 25 13.86 9.91 -11.43
C ASP A 25 12.95 8.89 -12.10
N HIS A 26 11.71 9.31 -12.38
CA HIS A 26 10.72 8.47 -13.04
C HIS A 26 11.20 7.95 -14.41
N ASN A 27 11.81 8.81 -15.21
CA ASN A 27 12.22 8.46 -16.56
C ASN A 27 13.34 7.45 -16.56
N GLN A 28 14.32 7.62 -15.67
CA GLN A 28 15.43 6.68 -15.52
C GLN A 28 14.93 5.30 -15.07
N VAL A 29 14.06 5.25 -14.06
CA VAL A 29 13.50 3.98 -13.58
C VAL A 29 12.63 3.31 -14.64
N LEU A 30 11.85 4.09 -15.40
CA LEU A 30 11.05 3.57 -16.50
C LEU A 30 11.91 3.00 -17.63
N GLU A 31 13.01 3.67 -17.96
CA GLU A 31 13.97 3.19 -18.96
C GLU A 31 14.63 1.88 -18.51
N ASP A 32 15.08 1.81 -17.28
CA ASP A 32 15.64 0.59 -16.70
C ASP A 32 14.65 -0.57 -16.77
N LEU A 33 13.39 -0.31 -16.42
CA LEU A 33 12.33 -1.31 -16.47
C LEU A 33 12.01 -1.75 -17.90
N TRP A 34 11.97 -0.81 -18.82
CA TRP A 34 11.77 -1.12 -20.23
C TRP A 34 12.88 -2.01 -20.77
N ASN A 35 14.14 -1.69 -20.45
CA ASN A 35 15.30 -2.48 -20.85
C ASN A 35 15.29 -3.90 -20.24
N GLU A 36 14.78 -4.03 -19.00
CA GLU A 36 14.60 -5.36 -18.37
C GLU A 36 13.47 -6.17 -19.03
N LEU A 37 12.36 -5.54 -19.39
CA LEU A 37 11.17 -6.22 -19.91
C LEU A 37 11.25 -6.52 -21.41
N ASN A 38 11.84 -5.61 -22.16
CA ASN A 38 11.86 -5.66 -23.63
C ASN A 38 12.35 -7.00 -24.18
N PRO A 39 13.47 -7.60 -23.70
CA PRO A 39 13.93 -8.89 -24.19
C PRO A 39 12.94 -10.04 -23.94
N HIS A 40 12.15 -9.95 -22.89
CA HIS A 40 11.24 -11.00 -22.43
C HIS A 40 9.85 -10.92 -23.06
N ALA A 41 9.46 -9.75 -23.55
CA ALA A 41 8.12 -9.50 -24.06
C ALA A 41 8.09 -9.17 -25.57
N LYS A 42 9.14 -9.49 -26.31
CA LYS A 42 9.32 -9.10 -27.70
C LYS A 42 8.12 -9.47 -28.60
N GLU A 43 7.59 -10.71 -28.49
CA GLU A 43 6.45 -11.16 -29.30
C GLU A 43 5.18 -10.32 -29.02
N TRP A 44 5.04 -9.78 -27.80
CA TRP A 44 3.95 -8.87 -27.44
C TRP A 44 4.15 -7.48 -28.01
N TRP A 45 5.39 -7.00 -27.97
CA TRP A 45 5.72 -5.68 -28.53
C TRP A 45 5.54 -5.68 -30.05
N ASP A 46 5.94 -6.76 -30.73
CA ASP A 46 5.73 -6.94 -32.15
C ASP A 46 4.22 -6.95 -32.50
N LEU A 47 3.40 -7.66 -31.70
CA LEU A 47 1.94 -7.69 -31.89
C LEU A 47 1.29 -6.31 -31.69
N LEU A 48 1.79 -5.52 -30.74
CA LEU A 48 1.27 -4.20 -30.39
C LEU A 48 1.89 -3.07 -31.26
N ASP A 49 2.81 -3.42 -32.17
CA ASP A 49 3.56 -2.46 -33.01
C ASP A 49 4.34 -1.42 -32.19
N ILE A 50 4.95 -1.88 -31.08
CA ILE A 50 5.76 -1.04 -30.19
C ILE A 50 7.18 -1.57 -29.98
N SER A 51 7.59 -2.60 -30.72
CA SER A 51 8.90 -3.26 -30.57
C SER A 51 10.09 -2.32 -30.79
N ASP A 52 9.93 -1.34 -31.67
CA ASP A 52 11.00 -0.40 -32.03
C ASP A 52 10.95 0.90 -31.21
N LYS A 53 9.99 1.02 -30.28
CA LYS A 53 9.83 2.25 -29.49
C LYS A 53 10.79 2.27 -28.30
N GLN A 54 11.27 3.48 -27.99
CA GLN A 54 12.01 3.74 -26.77
C GLN A 54 11.04 3.98 -25.59
N SER A 55 11.52 3.83 -24.37
CA SER A 55 10.71 4.08 -23.15
C SER A 55 10.05 5.47 -23.15
N ALA A 56 10.77 6.48 -23.66
CA ALA A 56 10.28 7.87 -23.76
C ALA A 56 9.12 8.05 -24.75
N GLU A 57 8.91 7.13 -25.68
CA GLU A 57 7.83 7.18 -26.67
C GLU A 57 6.56 6.49 -26.20
N LEU A 58 6.63 5.80 -25.05
CA LEU A 58 5.46 5.14 -24.47
C LEU A 58 4.48 6.19 -23.93
N PRO A 59 3.17 5.98 -24.13
CA PRO A 59 2.18 6.88 -23.55
C PRO A 59 2.27 6.83 -22.01
N SER A 60 2.11 8.00 -21.40
CA SER A 60 2.00 8.08 -19.93
C SER A 60 0.76 7.33 -19.48
N LEU A 61 0.95 6.20 -18.85
CA LEU A 61 -0.14 5.37 -18.31
C LEU A 61 -0.42 5.77 -16.86
N PRO A 62 -1.68 5.98 -16.48
CA PRO A 62 -2.04 6.25 -15.09
C PRO A 62 -1.52 5.16 -14.15
N GLY A 63 -0.86 5.56 -13.07
CA GLY A 63 -0.31 4.65 -12.05
C GLY A 63 1.07 4.06 -12.35
N ILE A 64 1.63 4.26 -13.56
CA ILE A 64 2.97 3.74 -13.86
C ILE A 64 4.04 4.45 -13.03
N GLU A 65 3.87 5.74 -12.76
CA GLU A 65 4.75 6.50 -11.89
C GLU A 65 4.76 5.93 -10.46
N ASP A 66 3.61 5.50 -9.95
CA ASP A 66 3.51 4.89 -8.64
C ASP A 66 4.24 3.54 -8.59
N ILE A 67 4.10 2.75 -9.65
CA ILE A 67 4.80 1.45 -9.78
C ILE A 67 6.31 1.66 -9.85
N THR A 68 6.79 2.60 -10.68
CA THR A 68 8.23 2.90 -10.80
C THR A 68 8.79 3.42 -9.48
N ARG A 69 8.03 4.22 -8.74
CA ARG A 69 8.42 4.71 -7.40
C ARG A 69 8.54 3.57 -6.38
N LEU A 70 7.59 2.64 -6.36
CA LEU A 70 7.67 1.45 -5.51
C LEU A 70 8.88 0.57 -5.85
N ILE A 71 9.15 0.39 -7.14
CA ILE A 71 10.31 -0.40 -7.60
C ILE A 71 11.61 0.30 -7.22
N PHE A 72 11.71 1.61 -7.40
CA PHE A 72 12.86 2.40 -6.96
C PHE A 72 13.14 2.20 -5.46
N ILE A 73 12.12 2.38 -4.62
CA ILE A 73 12.23 2.14 -3.17
C ILE A 73 12.72 0.71 -2.91
N CYS A 74 12.09 -0.28 -3.53
CA CYS A 74 12.41 -1.68 -3.31
C CYS A 74 13.85 -2.02 -3.70
N ARG A 75 14.34 -1.53 -4.83
CA ARG A 75 15.71 -1.75 -5.31
C ARG A 75 16.72 -1.23 -4.30
N HIS A 76 16.54 0.00 -3.81
CA HIS A 76 17.45 0.60 -2.84
C HIS A 76 17.39 -0.07 -1.47
N LEU A 77 16.20 -0.44 -0.99
CA LEU A 77 16.07 -1.16 0.27
C LEU A 77 16.73 -2.54 0.23
N LYS A 78 16.72 -3.23 -0.91
CA LYS A 78 17.38 -4.53 -1.07
C LYS A 78 18.90 -4.44 -1.17
N THR A 79 19.42 -3.35 -1.70
CA THR A 79 20.87 -3.14 -1.86
C THR A 79 21.52 -2.57 -0.61
N ALA A 80 20.72 -2.06 0.31
CA ALA A 80 21.21 -1.49 1.56
C ALA A 80 21.92 -2.54 2.43
N ILE A 81 22.98 -2.11 3.06
CA ILE A 81 23.73 -2.93 4.02
C ILE A 81 22.87 -3.12 5.27
N SER A 82 22.86 -4.32 5.84
CA SER A 82 21.98 -4.75 6.95
C SER A 82 22.05 -3.91 8.24
N HIS A 83 22.92 -2.92 8.30
CA HIS A 83 23.10 -2.02 9.46
C HIS A 83 22.93 -0.54 9.11
N GLN A 84 22.36 -0.23 7.96
CA GLN A 84 22.16 1.14 7.51
C GLN A 84 20.70 1.55 7.66
N ASP A 85 20.45 2.60 8.43
CA ASP A 85 19.13 3.24 8.48
C ASP A 85 18.85 3.93 7.14
N ILE A 86 17.64 3.67 6.61
CA ILE A 86 17.18 4.27 5.38
C ILE A 86 15.95 5.12 5.69
N VAL A 87 16.03 6.39 5.39
CA VAL A 87 14.91 7.31 5.45
C VAL A 87 14.33 7.48 4.06
N VAL A 88 13.05 7.19 3.89
CA VAL A 88 12.33 7.36 2.63
C VAL A 88 11.37 8.54 2.76
N ILE A 89 11.63 9.62 2.03
CA ILE A 89 10.71 10.76 1.95
C ILE A 89 9.68 10.43 0.87
N LEU A 90 8.44 10.23 1.29
CA LEU A 90 7.31 9.96 0.41
C LEU A 90 6.67 11.28 -0.08
N PRO A 91 5.93 11.24 -1.21
CA PRO A 91 5.22 12.42 -1.71
C PRO A 91 4.14 12.90 -0.75
N HIS A 92 3.33 13.87 -1.17
CA HIS A 92 2.21 14.39 -0.37
C HIS A 92 1.41 13.27 0.33
N PRO A 93 0.99 13.42 1.60
CA PRO A 93 0.42 12.34 2.43
C PRO A 93 -0.67 11.50 1.75
N HIS A 94 -1.58 12.14 1.01
CA HIS A 94 -2.63 11.41 0.30
C HIS A 94 -2.07 10.45 -0.75
N HIS A 95 -1.06 10.88 -1.49
CA HIS A 95 -0.38 10.07 -2.49
C HIS A 95 0.46 8.96 -1.83
N ALA A 96 1.20 9.30 -0.77
CA ALA A 96 1.99 8.33 -0.01
C ALA A 96 1.14 7.19 0.57
N ILE A 97 -0.02 7.50 1.14
CA ILE A 97 -0.94 6.48 1.68
C ILE A 97 -1.43 5.54 0.58
N ARG A 98 -1.78 6.09 -0.60
CA ARG A 98 -2.18 5.26 -1.74
C ARG A 98 -1.04 4.38 -2.25
N LEU A 99 0.16 4.94 -2.34
CA LEU A 99 1.37 4.23 -2.76
C LEU A 99 1.65 3.02 -1.85
N LEU A 100 1.63 3.24 -0.53
CA LEU A 100 1.80 2.17 0.46
C LEU A 100 0.64 1.16 0.41
N GLY A 101 -0.59 1.62 0.18
CA GLY A 101 -1.75 0.76 -0.04
C GLY A 101 -1.60 -0.14 -1.29
N MET A 102 -1.01 0.37 -2.36
CA MET A 102 -0.68 -0.45 -3.54
C MET A 102 0.34 -1.55 -3.21
N ALA A 103 1.36 -1.24 -2.40
CA ALA A 103 2.32 -2.25 -1.95
C ALA A 103 1.63 -3.37 -1.15
N GLN A 104 0.65 -3.03 -0.31
CA GLN A 104 -0.14 -3.99 0.46
C GLN A 104 -1.04 -4.88 -0.41
N GLN A 105 -1.63 -4.32 -1.46
CA GLN A 105 -2.62 -4.99 -2.30
C GLN A 105 -2.01 -5.64 -3.55
N GLY A 106 -0.77 -5.33 -3.89
CA GLY A 106 -0.10 -5.79 -5.11
C GLY A 106 -0.14 -7.30 -5.33
N PRO A 107 0.26 -8.14 -4.36
CA PRO A 107 0.20 -9.59 -4.50
C PRO A 107 -1.21 -10.11 -4.75
N VAL A 108 -2.20 -9.60 -4.04
CA VAL A 108 -3.63 -9.97 -4.21
C VAL A 108 -4.14 -9.57 -5.59
N LEU A 109 -3.71 -8.43 -6.12
CA LEU A 109 -4.06 -7.98 -7.47
C LEU A 109 -3.48 -8.92 -8.53
N ILE A 110 -2.24 -9.36 -8.35
CA ILE A 110 -1.58 -10.30 -9.26
C ILE A 110 -2.34 -11.63 -9.27
N GLU A 111 -2.62 -12.20 -8.12
CA GLU A 111 -3.26 -13.51 -8.00
C GLU A 111 -4.72 -13.50 -8.48
N ASN A 112 -5.49 -12.49 -8.11
CA ASN A 112 -6.93 -12.48 -8.33
C ASN A 112 -7.36 -11.82 -9.65
N LEU A 113 -6.49 -11.06 -10.30
CA LEU A 113 -6.82 -10.40 -11.56
C LEU A 113 -5.88 -10.80 -12.69
N LEU A 114 -4.57 -10.62 -12.50
CA LEU A 114 -3.60 -10.81 -13.58
C LEU A 114 -3.49 -12.29 -13.98
N GLU A 115 -3.29 -13.19 -13.04
CA GLU A 115 -3.14 -14.62 -13.33
C GLU A 115 -4.38 -15.23 -14.01
N PRO A 116 -5.63 -14.97 -13.56
CA PRO A 116 -6.82 -15.42 -14.28
C PRO A 116 -6.92 -14.86 -15.70
N LEU A 117 -6.55 -13.59 -15.90
CA LEU A 117 -6.57 -12.95 -17.22
C LEU A 117 -5.56 -13.61 -18.18
N LEU A 118 -4.34 -13.86 -17.69
CA LEU A 118 -3.30 -14.54 -18.47
C LEU A 118 -3.68 -16.00 -18.79
N ASN A 119 -4.30 -16.71 -17.86
CA ASN A 119 -4.81 -18.06 -18.08
C ASN A 119 -5.96 -18.07 -19.10
N TRP A 120 -6.87 -17.10 -19.03
CA TRP A 120 -7.93 -16.93 -20.03
C TRP A 120 -7.33 -16.67 -21.42
N TRP A 121 -6.31 -15.79 -21.52
CA TRP A 121 -5.62 -15.54 -22.78
C TRP A 121 -4.99 -16.81 -23.35
N ASP A 122 -4.26 -17.60 -22.56
CA ASP A 122 -3.62 -18.85 -23.02
C ASP A 122 -4.65 -19.87 -23.50
N ASN A 123 -5.79 -19.96 -22.85
CA ASN A 123 -6.88 -20.83 -23.28
C ASN A 123 -7.49 -20.34 -24.60
N THR A 124 -7.72 -19.04 -24.74
CA THR A 124 -8.24 -18.42 -25.96
C THR A 124 -7.26 -18.63 -27.11
N ARG A 125 -5.96 -18.41 -26.89
CA ARG A 125 -4.92 -18.65 -27.89
C ARG A 125 -4.89 -20.11 -28.38
N LYS A 126 -4.98 -21.08 -27.48
CA LYS A 126 -5.07 -22.52 -27.87
C LYS A 126 -6.28 -22.78 -28.75
N SER A 127 -7.40 -22.17 -28.50
CA SER A 127 -8.61 -22.29 -29.31
C SER A 127 -8.45 -21.63 -30.68
N LEU A 128 -7.61 -20.61 -30.80
CA LEU A 128 -7.33 -19.87 -32.04
C LEU A 128 -6.16 -20.46 -32.86
N SER A 129 -5.56 -21.57 -32.44
CA SER A 129 -4.39 -22.18 -33.11
C SER A 129 -4.61 -22.49 -34.59
N ALA A 130 -5.82 -22.86 -34.99
CA ALA A 130 -6.20 -23.07 -36.39
C ALA A 130 -6.19 -21.73 -37.18
N VAL A 131 -6.59 -20.63 -36.56
CA VAL A 131 -6.57 -19.29 -37.13
C VAL A 131 -5.14 -18.74 -37.25
N GLU A 132 -4.28 -18.98 -36.26
CA GLU A 132 -2.87 -18.68 -36.31
C GLU A 132 -2.21 -19.30 -37.56
N THR A 133 -2.52 -20.59 -37.80
CA THR A 133 -1.98 -21.31 -38.96
C THR A 133 -2.49 -20.75 -40.26
N LEU A 134 -3.79 -20.41 -40.34
CA LEU A 134 -4.45 -19.89 -41.55
C LEU A 134 -3.92 -18.49 -41.91
N LEU A 135 -3.80 -17.62 -40.92
CA LEU A 135 -3.37 -16.22 -41.10
C LEU A 135 -1.86 -16.04 -41.05
N ARG A 136 -1.11 -17.08 -40.73
CA ARG A 136 0.37 -17.05 -40.50
C ARG A 136 0.76 -16.01 -39.45
N ILE A 137 -0.10 -15.76 -38.47
CA ILE A 137 0.15 -14.89 -37.34
C ILE A 137 0.48 -15.75 -36.13
N LYS A 138 1.55 -15.44 -35.41
CA LYS A 138 1.87 -16.10 -34.15
C LYS A 138 1.42 -15.23 -32.99
N LEU A 139 0.40 -15.71 -32.26
CA LEU A 139 -0.06 -15.01 -31.05
C LEU A 139 0.90 -15.31 -29.89
N PRO A 140 1.36 -14.29 -29.15
CA PRO A 140 2.31 -14.46 -28.06
C PRO A 140 1.73 -15.26 -26.91
N SER A 141 2.57 -16.00 -26.19
CA SER A 141 2.14 -16.72 -24.99
C SER A 141 2.12 -15.79 -23.78
N SER A 142 1.24 -16.07 -22.80
CA SER A 142 1.22 -15.31 -21.54
C SER A 142 2.48 -15.48 -20.72
N GLN A 143 3.28 -16.53 -20.97
CA GLN A 143 4.51 -16.78 -20.23
C GLN A 143 5.50 -15.61 -20.26
N GLN A 144 5.49 -14.84 -21.34
CA GLN A 144 6.34 -13.65 -21.47
C GLN A 144 5.84 -12.47 -20.63
N LEU A 145 4.51 -12.36 -20.43
CA LEU A 145 3.89 -11.33 -19.58
C LEU A 145 3.71 -11.77 -18.13
N ARG A 146 3.87 -13.07 -17.85
CA ARG A 146 3.91 -13.50 -16.44
C ARG A 146 5.06 -12.78 -15.79
N LEU A 147 4.71 -11.84 -14.93
CA LEU A 147 5.67 -11.06 -14.16
C LEU A 147 6.81 -11.98 -13.76
N SER A 148 8.02 -11.64 -14.17
CA SER A 148 9.20 -12.43 -13.82
C SER A 148 9.16 -12.70 -12.32
N ALA A 149 9.70 -13.82 -11.86
CA ALA A 149 9.76 -14.13 -10.42
C ALA A 149 10.32 -12.95 -9.60
N GLN A 150 11.15 -12.12 -10.21
CA GLN A 150 11.73 -10.91 -9.66
C GLN A 150 10.69 -9.83 -9.33
N TRP A 151 9.68 -9.59 -10.20
CA TRP A 151 8.63 -8.61 -9.95
C TRP A 151 7.68 -9.04 -8.84
N ARG A 152 7.28 -10.32 -8.85
CA ARG A 152 6.50 -10.89 -7.75
C ARG A 152 7.24 -10.72 -6.44
N HIS A 153 8.52 -11.01 -6.43
CA HIS A 153 9.38 -10.86 -5.26
C HIS A 153 9.52 -9.39 -4.80
N TYR A 154 9.47 -8.39 -5.69
CA TYR A 154 9.43 -6.98 -5.28
C TYR A 154 8.15 -6.66 -4.52
N PHE A 155 6.99 -7.09 -5.01
CA PHE A 155 5.71 -6.84 -4.34
C PHE A 155 5.59 -7.60 -3.01
N GLU A 156 6.01 -8.86 -2.97
CA GLU A 156 6.05 -9.65 -1.73
C GLU A 156 6.99 -9.03 -0.69
N TYR A 157 8.14 -8.54 -1.11
CA TYR A 157 9.09 -7.86 -0.23
C TYR A 157 8.51 -6.55 0.32
N LEU A 158 7.90 -5.72 -0.52
CA LEU A 158 7.25 -4.48 -0.08
C LEU A 158 6.07 -4.76 0.84
N GLN A 159 5.28 -5.78 0.57
CA GLN A 159 4.19 -6.20 1.44
C GLN A 159 4.72 -6.65 2.81
N THR A 160 5.77 -7.45 2.83
CA THR A 160 6.44 -7.89 4.07
C THR A 160 6.95 -6.69 4.85
N LEU A 161 7.67 -5.77 4.18
CA LEU A 161 8.13 -4.53 4.79
C LEU A 161 6.99 -3.71 5.38
N CYS A 162 5.92 -3.51 4.64
CA CYS A 162 4.76 -2.73 5.11
C CYS A 162 4.02 -3.40 6.28
N ASN A 163 4.09 -4.72 6.39
CA ASN A 163 3.46 -5.48 7.47
C ASN A 163 4.36 -5.67 8.69
N ASP A 164 5.68 -5.73 8.49
CA ASP A 164 6.64 -5.92 9.58
C ASP A 164 7.09 -4.57 10.15
N ARG A 165 6.44 -4.16 11.22
CA ARG A 165 6.77 -2.93 11.95
C ARG A 165 8.10 -2.98 12.70
N MET A 166 8.77 -4.09 12.74
CA MET A 166 10.15 -4.17 13.23
C MET A 166 11.13 -3.67 12.18
N LEU A 167 10.76 -3.80 10.90
CA LEU A 167 11.62 -3.41 9.78
C LEU A 167 11.37 -1.98 9.30
N HIS A 168 10.17 -1.42 9.55
CA HIS A 168 9.85 -0.09 9.08
C HIS A 168 9.04 0.72 10.10
N ARG A 169 9.13 2.04 9.98
CA ARG A 169 8.29 3.01 10.69
C ARG A 169 7.73 4.01 9.70
N PHE A 170 6.46 4.27 9.80
CA PHE A 170 5.78 5.28 9.01
C PHE A 170 5.38 6.44 9.90
N TYR A 171 5.93 7.61 9.63
CA TYR A 171 5.60 8.85 10.33
C TYR A 171 4.78 9.73 9.39
N LEU A 172 3.64 10.20 9.88
CA LEU A 172 2.84 11.20 9.18
C LEU A 172 3.17 12.57 9.78
N ILE A 173 3.76 13.43 8.96
CA ILE A 173 4.11 14.80 9.34
C ILE A 173 3.01 15.73 8.83
N LEU A 174 2.49 16.57 9.70
CA LEU A 174 1.46 17.56 9.38
C LEU A 174 2.00 18.94 9.59
N ASP A 175 1.91 19.74 8.56
CA ASP A 175 2.27 21.15 8.57
C ASP A 175 1.08 22.02 9.02
N GLY A 176 1.37 23.19 9.61
CA GLY A 176 0.39 24.11 10.17
C GLY A 176 -0.72 24.59 9.24
N ALA A 177 -0.54 24.50 7.93
CA ALA A 177 -1.57 24.83 6.94
C ALA A 177 -2.74 23.82 6.91
N ASP A 178 -2.52 22.58 7.40
CA ASP A 178 -3.47 21.47 7.36
C ASP A 178 -4.23 21.21 8.67
N GLN A 179 -4.29 22.18 9.55
CA GLN A 179 -4.64 22.07 10.99
C GLN A 179 -6.12 21.75 11.31
N SER A 180 -6.96 21.52 10.33
CA SER A 180 -8.31 21.05 10.62
C SER A 180 -8.28 19.62 11.15
N ILE A 181 -8.74 19.41 12.40
CA ILE A 181 -8.93 18.08 12.99
C ILE A 181 -9.69 17.16 12.03
N LEU A 182 -10.65 17.70 11.30
CA LEU A 182 -11.40 16.94 10.30
C LEU A 182 -10.51 16.42 9.16
N HIS A 183 -9.59 17.25 8.66
CA HIS A 183 -8.66 16.83 7.60
C HIS A 183 -7.68 15.78 8.11
N LEU A 184 -7.19 15.94 9.34
CA LEU A 184 -6.35 14.94 9.97
C LEU A 184 -7.07 13.60 10.11
N MET A 185 -8.28 13.60 10.67
CA MET A 185 -9.07 12.37 10.84
C MET A 185 -9.38 11.70 9.49
N ARG A 186 -9.65 12.47 8.44
CA ARG A 186 -9.79 11.93 7.08
C ARG A 186 -8.51 11.30 6.54
N ARG A 187 -7.33 11.88 6.79
CA ARG A 187 -6.04 11.27 6.40
C ARG A 187 -5.79 9.98 7.17
N LEU A 188 -6.05 9.98 8.46
CA LEU A 188 -5.92 8.77 9.27
C LEU A 188 -6.90 7.68 8.84
N SER A 189 -8.13 8.05 8.47
CA SER A 189 -9.09 7.09 7.93
C SER A 189 -8.62 6.48 6.60
N LEU A 190 -8.01 7.28 5.73
CA LEU A 190 -7.38 6.78 4.50
C LEU A 190 -6.25 5.81 4.81
N CYS A 191 -5.41 6.09 5.81
CA CYS A 191 -4.39 5.16 6.27
C CYS A 191 -5.03 3.82 6.67
N GLY A 192 -6.04 3.85 7.53
CA GLY A 192 -6.76 2.65 7.98
C GLY A 192 -7.39 1.88 6.82
N MET A 193 -8.04 2.56 5.89
CA MET A 193 -8.67 1.93 4.72
C MET A 193 -7.67 1.28 3.77
N ASN A 194 -6.44 1.78 3.69
CA ASN A 194 -5.36 1.21 2.88
C ASN A 194 -4.47 0.23 3.65
N ALA A 195 -4.87 -0.18 4.86
CA ALA A 195 -4.10 -1.05 5.75
C ALA A 195 -2.71 -0.50 6.13
N VAL A 196 -2.53 0.80 6.02
CA VAL A 196 -1.31 1.53 6.43
C VAL A 196 -1.56 2.11 7.81
N THR A 197 -0.70 1.82 8.78
CA THR A 197 -0.83 2.40 10.13
C THR A 197 0.39 3.23 10.46
N PRO A 198 0.25 4.56 10.63
CA PRO A 198 1.33 5.39 11.11
C PRO A 198 1.81 4.91 12.48
N SER A 199 3.11 4.91 12.70
CA SER A 199 3.72 4.69 14.03
C SER A 199 3.66 5.95 14.87
N GLY A 200 3.83 7.10 14.22
CA GLY A 200 3.78 8.41 14.87
C GLY A 200 3.11 9.45 13.98
N LEU A 201 2.50 10.40 14.64
CA LEU A 201 1.91 11.60 14.06
C LEU A 201 2.66 12.81 14.59
N ILE A 202 3.46 13.44 13.74
CA ILE A 202 4.25 14.60 14.08
C ILE A 202 3.48 15.84 13.62
N VAL A 203 3.17 16.72 14.54
CA VAL A 203 2.34 17.90 14.28
C VAL A 203 3.09 19.17 14.68
N SER A 204 3.10 20.16 13.79
CA SER A 204 3.59 21.50 14.05
C SER A 204 2.42 22.41 14.40
N ASP A 205 2.61 23.29 15.39
CA ASP A 205 1.71 24.41 15.70
C ASP A 205 0.24 24.07 16.02
N LEU A 206 -0.06 22.85 16.48
CA LEU A 206 -1.38 22.53 17.01
C LEU A 206 -1.57 23.09 18.42
N ASP A 207 -2.73 23.68 18.67
CA ASP A 207 -3.08 24.11 20.01
C ASP A 207 -3.33 22.92 20.95
N SER A 208 -3.22 23.17 22.26
CA SER A 208 -3.38 22.13 23.28
C SER A 208 -4.77 21.48 23.27
N GLN A 209 -5.83 22.21 22.85
CA GLN A 209 -7.17 21.67 22.80
C GLN A 209 -7.34 20.69 21.63
N ALA A 210 -6.77 21.03 20.45
CA ALA A 210 -6.77 20.14 19.30
C ALA A 210 -5.98 18.86 19.59
N MET A 211 -4.82 18.96 20.25
CA MET A 211 -4.02 17.80 20.69
C MET A 211 -4.83 16.87 21.62
N ILE A 212 -5.53 17.43 22.61
CA ILE A 212 -6.38 16.65 23.52
C ILE A 212 -7.54 15.99 22.78
N GLN A 213 -8.16 16.68 21.83
CA GLN A 213 -9.27 16.14 21.06
C GLN A 213 -8.82 14.97 20.16
N ILE A 214 -7.70 15.11 19.47
CA ILE A 214 -7.12 14.06 18.63
C ILE A 214 -6.76 12.84 19.48
N SER A 215 -6.10 13.06 20.63
CA SER A 215 -5.68 11.97 21.51
C SER A 215 -6.83 11.14 22.08
N LYS A 216 -8.04 11.71 22.18
CA LYS A 216 -9.25 10.97 22.60
C LYS A 216 -9.80 10.02 21.54
N GLU A 217 -9.50 10.28 20.28
CA GLU A 217 -9.99 9.48 19.15
C GLU A 217 -9.00 8.37 18.74
N LEU A 218 -7.76 8.45 19.23
CA LEU A 218 -6.69 7.52 18.86
C LEU A 218 -6.34 6.58 20.00
N ASP A 219 -6.04 5.33 19.66
CA ASP A 219 -5.38 4.41 20.61
C ASP A 219 -3.89 4.79 20.71
N PRO A 220 -3.43 5.28 21.88
CA PRO A 220 -2.04 5.72 22.05
C PRO A 220 -1.01 4.59 21.95
N SER A 221 -1.47 3.33 21.99
CA SER A 221 -0.61 2.17 21.74
C SER A 221 -0.42 1.87 20.25
N MET A 222 -1.20 2.52 19.38
CA MET A 222 -1.12 2.37 17.92
C MET A 222 -0.40 3.53 17.27
N ILE A 223 -0.78 4.76 17.63
CA ILE A 223 -0.23 5.99 17.06
C ILE A 223 0.17 6.91 18.19
N GLU A 224 1.39 7.37 18.18
CA GLU A 224 1.86 8.39 19.12
C GLU A 224 1.74 9.77 18.48
N LEU A 225 1.11 10.68 19.21
CA LEU A 225 0.99 12.08 18.83
C LEU A 225 2.14 12.87 19.45
N VAL A 226 2.94 13.52 18.62
CA VAL A 226 4.13 14.27 19.05
C VAL A 226 4.11 15.65 18.44
N SER A 227 4.32 16.69 19.26
CA SER A 227 4.57 18.02 18.74
C SER A 227 5.99 18.11 18.19
N ASN A 228 6.19 18.86 17.10
CA ASN A 228 7.49 18.99 16.45
C ASN A 228 8.57 19.55 17.38
N ASP A 229 8.22 20.46 18.28
CA ASP A 229 9.10 21.03 19.30
C ASP A 229 9.49 20.03 20.41
N GLN A 230 8.74 18.95 20.57
CA GLN A 230 9.02 17.85 21.51
C GLN A 230 9.75 16.68 20.86
N LEU A 231 10.05 16.77 19.57
CA LEU A 231 10.70 15.70 18.83
C LEU A 231 12.17 15.58 19.27
N SER A 232 12.51 14.49 19.90
CA SER A 232 13.85 14.15 20.32
C SER A 232 14.18 12.71 19.93
N LYS A 233 15.47 12.35 19.95
CA LYS A 233 15.90 10.98 19.65
C LYS A 233 15.24 9.97 20.60
N ASP A 234 15.24 10.27 21.91
CA ASP A 234 14.61 9.39 22.92
C ASP A 234 13.11 9.22 22.69
N LYS A 235 12.44 10.27 22.20
CA LYS A 235 11.02 10.24 21.88
C LYS A 235 10.75 9.34 20.66
N ILE A 236 11.59 9.43 19.64
CA ILE A 236 11.50 8.54 18.46
C ILE A 236 11.70 7.09 18.87
N GLU A 237 12.73 6.78 19.69
CA GLU A 237 12.98 5.44 20.21
C GLU A 237 11.78 4.91 21.02
N THR A 238 11.10 5.76 21.79
CA THR A 238 9.88 5.39 22.52
C THR A 238 8.75 5.04 21.59
N ILE A 239 8.54 5.79 20.50
CA ILE A 239 7.55 5.50 19.47
C ILE A 239 7.86 4.13 18.82
N GLU A 240 9.11 3.89 18.52
CA GLU A 240 9.59 2.67 17.87
C GLU A 240 9.40 1.41 18.72
N SER A 241 9.38 1.54 20.03
CA SER A 241 9.15 0.42 20.95
C SER A 241 7.69 -0.09 20.96
N LYS A 242 6.74 0.72 20.48
CA LYS A 242 5.32 0.39 20.49
C LYS A 242 4.94 -0.36 19.21
N TYR A 243 4.51 -1.61 19.37
CA TYR A 243 4.02 -2.42 18.25
C TYR A 243 2.67 -3.05 18.56
N LYS A 244 1.72 -2.85 17.65
CA LYS A 244 0.50 -3.67 17.57
C LYS A 244 0.10 -3.88 16.10
N ALA A 245 -0.38 -5.07 15.80
CA ALA A 245 -0.98 -5.35 14.51
C ALA A 245 -2.24 -4.48 14.31
N ASN A 246 -2.47 -4.03 13.08
CA ASN A 246 -3.67 -3.25 12.71
C ASN A 246 -4.90 -4.12 12.42
N LEU A 247 -4.75 -5.43 12.52
CA LEU A 247 -5.80 -6.43 12.43
C LEU A 247 -5.53 -7.49 13.48
N PHE A 248 -6.53 -7.76 14.30
CA PHE A 248 -6.44 -8.71 15.40
C PHE A 248 -7.61 -9.68 15.37
N LEU A 249 -7.33 -10.98 15.47
CA LEU A 249 -8.32 -12.05 15.56
C LEU A 249 -8.50 -12.46 17.02
N ASP A 250 -9.71 -12.34 17.51
CA ASP A 250 -10.13 -12.87 18.82
C ASP A 250 -11.01 -14.12 18.60
N SER A 251 -10.37 -15.26 18.49
CA SER A 251 -11.04 -16.54 18.22
C SER A 251 -12.03 -16.95 19.31
N PRO A 252 -11.74 -16.81 20.64
CA PRO A 252 -12.69 -17.10 21.71
C PRO A 252 -13.99 -16.31 21.62
N HIS A 253 -13.92 -15.05 21.22
CA HIS A 253 -15.09 -14.18 21.11
C HIS A 253 -15.66 -14.11 19.68
N GLN A 254 -15.15 -14.94 18.76
CA GLN A 254 -15.58 -14.95 17.37
C GLN A 254 -15.62 -13.54 16.77
N SER A 255 -14.54 -12.78 16.96
CA SER A 255 -14.47 -11.40 16.51
C SER A 255 -13.17 -11.05 15.82
N ILE A 256 -13.22 -10.04 14.95
CA ILE A 256 -12.07 -9.41 14.34
C ILE A 256 -12.06 -7.94 14.72
N ALA A 257 -10.93 -7.45 15.18
CA ALA A 257 -10.70 -6.03 15.41
C ALA A 257 -9.79 -5.48 14.31
N VAL A 258 -10.21 -4.39 13.68
CA VAL A 258 -9.49 -3.70 12.61
C VAL A 258 -9.25 -2.26 13.02
N TYR A 259 -7.99 -1.80 12.97
CA TYR A 259 -7.68 -0.42 13.30
C TYR A 259 -8.01 0.51 12.12
N LEU A 260 -8.97 1.39 12.33
CA LEU A 260 -9.51 2.35 11.39
C LEU A 260 -9.60 3.73 12.05
N PRO A 261 -8.48 4.38 12.36
CA PRO A 261 -8.50 5.68 13.03
C PRO A 261 -9.21 6.73 12.16
N GLY A 262 -10.00 7.60 12.78
CA GLY A 262 -10.68 8.69 12.10
C GLY A 262 -11.88 8.30 11.23
N VAL A 263 -12.30 7.04 11.25
CA VAL A 263 -13.50 6.59 10.50
C VAL A 263 -14.77 6.91 11.28
N ASP A 264 -15.69 7.62 10.63
CA ASP A 264 -17.04 7.84 11.16
C ASP A 264 -17.90 6.58 10.93
N LYS A 265 -18.44 6.04 12.03
CA LYS A 265 -19.29 4.85 12.00
C LYS A 265 -20.57 5.03 11.19
N THR A 266 -21.05 6.27 11.03
CA THR A 266 -22.30 6.57 10.32
C THR A 266 -22.13 6.48 8.81
N GLU A 267 -20.91 6.68 8.30
CA GLU A 267 -20.57 6.64 6.89
C GLU A 267 -19.91 5.30 6.47
N LEU A 268 -19.51 4.48 7.47
CA LEU A 268 -18.86 3.19 7.20
C LEU A 268 -19.89 2.13 6.78
N VAL A 269 -19.72 1.59 5.58
CA VAL A 269 -20.53 0.48 5.08
C VAL A 269 -19.73 -0.81 5.17
N ILE A 270 -20.31 -1.84 5.81
CA ILE A 270 -19.73 -3.16 6.00
C ILE A 270 -20.57 -4.17 5.23
N LYS A 271 -19.94 -4.95 4.36
CA LYS A 271 -20.58 -6.04 3.61
C LYS A 271 -19.76 -7.31 3.76
N GLN A 272 -20.44 -8.44 3.92
CA GLN A 272 -19.83 -9.77 3.86
C GLN A 272 -20.27 -10.47 2.58
N SER A 273 -19.34 -11.13 1.91
CA SER A 273 -19.62 -12.02 0.79
C SER A 273 -18.74 -13.27 0.94
N GLY A 274 -19.36 -14.38 1.24
CA GLY A 274 -18.64 -15.62 1.56
C GLY A 274 -17.66 -15.42 2.71
N THR A 275 -16.40 -15.70 2.45
CA THR A 275 -15.29 -15.60 3.42
C THR A 275 -14.64 -14.22 3.47
N THR A 276 -15.24 -13.21 2.87
CA THR A 276 -14.61 -11.91 2.72
C THR A 276 -15.48 -10.79 3.30
N ILE A 277 -14.88 -9.93 4.10
CA ILE A 277 -15.47 -8.68 4.58
C ILE A 277 -14.99 -7.53 3.70
N PHE A 278 -15.92 -6.72 3.24
CA PHE A 278 -15.69 -5.50 2.50
C PHE A 278 -16.08 -4.30 3.37
N LEU A 279 -15.13 -3.41 3.60
CA LEU A 279 -15.35 -2.12 4.23
C LEU A 279 -15.33 -1.04 3.15
N PHE A 280 -16.32 -0.14 3.17
CA PHE A 280 -16.37 1.01 2.26
C PHE A 280 -16.48 2.28 3.07
N TYR A 281 -15.62 3.25 2.79
CA TYR A 281 -15.60 4.56 3.45
C TYR A 281 -14.98 5.62 2.54
N LEU A 282 -15.64 6.75 2.34
CA LEU A 282 -15.15 7.88 1.50
C LEU A 282 -14.61 7.44 0.13
N GLY A 283 -15.34 6.53 -0.55
CA GLY A 283 -14.92 6.02 -1.85
C GLY A 283 -13.76 5.03 -1.83
N GLN A 284 -13.20 4.72 -0.65
CA GLN A 284 -12.19 3.69 -0.48
C GLN A 284 -12.84 2.34 -0.15
N LYS A 285 -12.14 1.26 -0.51
CA LYS A 285 -12.53 -0.11 -0.22
C LYS A 285 -11.37 -0.82 0.46
N ARG A 286 -11.63 -1.42 1.63
CA ARG A 286 -10.70 -2.36 2.27
C ARG A 286 -11.30 -3.76 2.24
N VAL A 287 -10.47 -4.73 1.91
CA VAL A 287 -10.83 -6.14 1.83
C VAL A 287 -10.16 -6.88 2.98
N ILE A 288 -10.90 -7.74 3.68
CA ILE A 288 -10.41 -8.53 4.80
C ILE A 288 -10.87 -9.96 4.58
N GLU A 289 -9.92 -10.86 4.36
CA GLU A 289 -10.19 -12.30 4.28
C GLU A 289 -10.43 -12.85 5.68
N LEU A 290 -11.53 -13.59 5.85
CA LEU A 290 -11.86 -14.23 7.10
C LEU A 290 -10.99 -15.48 7.30
N PRO A 291 -10.42 -15.66 8.49
CA PRO A 291 -9.71 -16.91 8.81
C PRO A 291 -10.69 -18.08 8.82
N ILE A 292 -10.16 -19.29 8.64
CA ILE A 292 -10.94 -20.54 8.55
C ILE A 292 -11.91 -20.68 9.73
N SER A 293 -11.53 -20.23 10.94
CA SER A 293 -12.37 -20.28 12.13
C SER A 293 -13.64 -19.42 12.06
N LEU A 294 -13.70 -18.44 11.16
CA LEU A 294 -14.82 -17.50 11.01
C LEU A 294 -15.50 -17.59 9.63
N ASN A 295 -14.99 -18.39 8.71
CA ASN A 295 -15.44 -18.40 7.33
C ASN A 295 -16.88 -18.89 7.12
N THR A 296 -17.43 -19.65 8.08
CA THR A 296 -18.82 -20.15 8.08
C THR A 296 -19.78 -19.27 8.87
N LEU A 297 -19.26 -18.22 9.52
CA LEU A 297 -20.04 -17.34 10.38
C LEU A 297 -20.48 -16.09 9.62
N THR A 298 -21.56 -15.47 10.11
CA THR A 298 -22.09 -14.23 9.56
C THR A 298 -21.76 -13.05 10.48
N CYS A 299 -21.28 -11.95 9.91
CA CYS A 299 -21.04 -10.72 10.64
C CYS A 299 -22.36 -10.11 11.09
N GLN A 300 -22.57 -10.03 12.40
CA GLN A 300 -23.81 -9.53 13.01
C GLN A 300 -23.73 -8.05 13.33
N ARG A 301 -22.61 -7.60 13.93
CA ARG A 301 -22.48 -6.27 14.49
C ARG A 301 -21.06 -5.74 14.36
N GLY A 302 -20.96 -4.44 14.02
CA GLY A 302 -19.71 -3.67 14.10
C GLY A 302 -19.81 -2.59 15.18
N GLN A 303 -18.73 -2.39 15.94
CA GLN A 303 -18.58 -1.33 16.92
C GLN A 303 -17.24 -0.65 16.75
N ILE A 304 -17.18 0.67 16.80
CA ILE A 304 -15.94 1.46 16.73
C ILE A 304 -15.67 2.07 18.11
N ASN A 305 -14.45 1.90 18.60
CA ASN A 305 -13.95 2.50 19.82
C ASN A 305 -12.45 2.81 19.67
N LEU A 306 -12.01 4.03 19.95
CA LEU A 306 -10.62 4.49 19.82
C LEU A 306 -9.98 4.09 18.47
N GLY A 307 -10.72 4.23 17.39
CA GLY A 307 -10.28 3.83 16.06
C GLY A 307 -10.31 2.31 15.78
N TRP A 308 -10.68 1.48 16.73
CA TRP A 308 -10.84 0.04 16.53
C TRP A 308 -12.27 -0.31 16.12
N LEU A 309 -12.44 -0.83 14.90
CA LEU A 309 -13.65 -1.50 14.45
C LEU A 309 -13.61 -2.96 14.89
N THR A 310 -14.49 -3.33 15.82
CA THR A 310 -14.67 -4.73 16.22
C THR A 310 -15.89 -5.31 15.52
N LEU A 311 -15.70 -6.35 14.73
CA LEU A 311 -16.73 -7.13 14.04
C LEU A 311 -16.97 -8.43 14.81
N ARG A 312 -18.22 -8.69 15.19
CA ARG A 312 -18.64 -9.93 15.85
C ARG A 312 -19.38 -10.82 14.87
N PHE A 313 -19.09 -12.12 14.95
CA PHE A 313 -19.65 -13.13 14.07
C PHE A 313 -20.48 -14.12 14.88
N ILE A 314 -21.56 -14.59 14.25
CA ILE A 314 -22.44 -15.61 14.82
C ILE A 314 -22.71 -16.68 13.77
N GLN A 315 -23.17 -17.84 14.22
CA GLN A 315 -23.68 -18.84 13.29
C GLN A 315 -24.90 -18.29 12.53
N PRO A 316 -24.96 -18.46 11.19
CA PRO A 316 -26.14 -18.08 10.44
C PRO A 316 -27.37 -18.84 11.02
N GLU A 317 -28.45 -18.10 11.26
CA GLU A 317 -29.71 -18.72 11.65
C GLU A 317 -30.09 -19.72 10.55
N GLN A 318 -30.17 -21.00 10.90
CA GLN A 318 -30.76 -22.00 10.02
C GLN A 318 -32.24 -21.64 9.88
N ASN A 319 -32.60 -20.99 8.76
CA ASN A 319 -34.01 -20.83 8.43
C ASN A 319 -34.61 -22.24 8.31
N ALA A 320 -35.41 -22.59 9.31
CA ALA A 320 -36.18 -23.81 9.37
C ALA A 320 -37.35 -23.75 8.36
#